data_cf97dfda4c06949106dda85ef1fa0e86
#
_entry.id   cf97dfda4c06949106dda85ef1fa0e86
#
_cell.length_a   1.000
_cell.length_b   1.000
_cell.length_c   1.000
_cell.angle_alpha   90.00
_cell.angle_beta   90.00
_cell.angle_gamma   90.00
#
_symmetry.space_group_name_H-M   'P 1'
#
loop_
_entity.id
_entity.type
_entity.pdbx_description
1 polymer ?
#
loop_
_entity_poly.entity_id
_entity_poly.type
_entity_poly.pdbx_seq_one_letter_code
_entity_poly.pdbx_strand_id
1 'polypeptide(L)'
;MSEEKKKSKVPPAEKSKIEKQPETAAADKQIKETSQAKPAEKKDPRQFQELRSDIPEIRPGDDLKIYYRVIEAGKERIQIYEGTVISMKNLGISKTITVRKNSFGIAVERIFPLNSKLVQKVEAKKHTKVRRAKLYYLRKLKGKASRLKELR
;
A
#
# COMPACT_ATOMS: atom_id res chain seq x y z
N MET A 1 9.59 47.55 -37.56
CA MET A 1 10.85 48.05 -36.94
C MET A 1 11.12 47.10 -35.79
N SER A 2 12.02 46.19 -36.07
CA SER A 2 13.30 45.83 -35.46
C SER A 2 13.09 44.96 -34.23
N GLU A 3 13.16 43.67 -34.35
CA GLU A 3 14.28 42.70 -34.21
C GLU A 3 15.24 43.00 -33.06
N GLU A 4 15.30 42.08 -32.10
CA GLU A 4 16.59 41.61 -31.65
C GLU A 4 16.53 40.22 -30.98
N LYS A 5 17.14 39.27 -31.66
CA LYS A 5 17.56 37.93 -31.20
C LYS A 5 18.70 38.06 -30.19
N LYS A 6 18.63 37.39 -29.04
CA LYS A 6 19.80 37.02 -28.27
C LYS A 6 19.94 35.49 -28.14
N LYS A 7 20.90 34.98 -28.94
CA LYS A 7 21.56 33.68 -28.79
C LYS A 7 22.54 33.75 -27.60
N SER A 8 22.57 32.75 -26.76
CA SER A 8 23.68 32.42 -25.86
C SER A 8 23.87 30.90 -25.89
N LYS A 9 24.72 30.41 -26.63
CA LYS A 9 26.14 30.04 -26.54
C LYS A 9 26.41 29.02 -25.44
N VAL A 10 26.55 27.75 -25.91
CA VAL A 10 27.02 26.55 -25.19
C VAL A 10 28.56 26.58 -25.22
N PRO A 11 29.29 26.29 -24.14
CA PRO A 11 30.70 25.98 -24.19
C PRO A 11 30.95 24.45 -24.23
N PRO A 12 32.09 24.06 -24.82
CA PRO A 12 32.36 22.67 -25.19
C PRO A 12 33.17 21.91 -24.13
N ALA A 13 33.10 20.58 -24.32
CA ALA A 13 33.76 19.54 -23.57
C ALA A 13 35.31 19.68 -23.52
N GLU A 14 35.88 19.37 -22.38
CA GLU A 14 37.32 19.16 -22.25
C GLU A 14 37.63 17.72 -21.81
N LYS A 15 38.43 17.06 -22.67
CA LYS A 15 39.00 15.73 -22.51
C LYS A 15 40.36 15.87 -21.84
N SER A 16 40.65 15.08 -20.82
CA SER A 16 42.04 14.69 -20.45
C SER A 16 41.95 13.41 -19.61
N LYS A 17 42.46 12.43 -20.14
CA LYS A 17 43.77 11.76 -20.18
C LYS A 17 43.88 10.66 -19.12
N ILE A 18 44.03 9.50 -19.69
CA ILE A 18 44.46 8.21 -19.13
C ILE A 18 45.91 8.33 -18.68
N GLU A 19 46.24 7.86 -17.49
CA GLU A 19 47.58 7.40 -17.19
C GLU A 19 47.59 6.13 -16.32
N LYS A 20 48.51 5.28 -16.70
CA LYS A 20 48.73 3.88 -16.40
C LYS A 20 49.29 3.62 -15.00
N GLN A 21 49.05 2.39 -14.55
CA GLN A 21 49.64 1.65 -13.44
C GLN A 21 51.19 1.67 -13.42
N PRO A 22 51.86 1.27 -12.29
CA PRO A 22 52.16 -0.14 -12.14
C PRO A 22 52.10 -0.71 -10.71
N GLU A 23 52.03 -2.06 -10.73
CA GLU A 23 52.17 -3.06 -9.68
C GLU A 23 53.25 -2.82 -8.63
N THR A 24 53.02 -3.26 -7.40
CA THR A 24 53.95 -4.13 -6.67
C THR A 24 53.25 -4.91 -5.55
N ALA A 25 53.68 -6.11 -5.44
CA ALA A 25 53.24 -7.25 -4.72
C ALA A 25 53.46 -7.22 -3.18
N ALA A 26 52.75 -8.16 -2.54
CA ALA A 26 53.10 -8.89 -1.31
C ALA A 26 52.82 -8.22 0.05
N ALA A 27 51.86 -8.73 0.73
CA ALA A 27 52.04 -9.32 2.08
C ALA A 27 50.79 -10.12 2.48
N ASP A 28 51.04 -11.39 2.54
CA ASP A 28 50.31 -12.47 3.17
C ASP A 28 50.09 -12.23 4.65
N LYS A 29 48.97 -12.77 5.15
CA LYS A 29 48.70 -13.39 6.46
C LYS A 29 47.62 -12.76 7.31
N GLN A 30 46.66 -13.63 7.50
CA GLN A 30 45.87 -13.79 8.74
C GLN A 30 44.84 -12.70 9.08
N ILE A 31 43.59 -12.95 8.77
CA ILE A 31 42.54 -12.99 9.79
C ILE A 31 41.55 -14.08 9.39
N LYS A 32 41.74 -15.24 10.03
CA LYS A 32 40.70 -16.25 10.22
C LYS A 32 39.70 -15.72 11.26
N GLU A 33 38.46 -16.20 11.08
CA GLU A 33 37.41 -16.23 12.10
C GLU A 33 36.70 -14.90 12.38
N THR A 34 35.52 -14.80 11.97
CA THR A 34 34.21 -15.09 12.55
C THR A 34 33.13 -14.33 11.80
N SER A 35 32.48 -14.95 10.90
CA SER A 35 31.11 -14.59 10.56
C SER A 35 30.36 -15.87 10.24
N GLN A 36 29.89 -16.53 11.31
CA GLN A 36 28.73 -17.38 11.21
C GLN A 36 27.53 -16.49 10.88
N ALA A 37 27.38 -16.22 9.60
CA ALA A 37 26.11 -15.78 9.06
C ALA A 37 25.14 -16.92 9.33
N LYS A 38 24.25 -16.73 10.30
CA LYS A 38 23.06 -17.57 10.47
C LYS A 38 22.41 -17.69 9.10
N PRO A 39 22.11 -18.93 8.62
CA PRO A 39 21.38 -19.08 7.38
C PRO A 39 20.05 -18.34 7.54
N ALA A 40 19.81 -17.38 6.68
CA ALA A 40 18.50 -16.73 6.56
C ALA A 40 17.49 -17.87 6.36
N GLU A 41 16.71 -18.18 7.39
CA GLU A 41 15.56 -19.06 7.27
C GLU A 41 14.75 -18.57 6.09
N LYS A 42 14.78 -19.33 5.02
CA LYS A 42 13.82 -19.21 3.92
C LYS A 42 12.47 -19.58 4.52
N LYS A 43 11.79 -18.58 5.10
CA LYS A 43 10.42 -18.73 5.56
C LYS A 43 9.59 -19.10 4.36
N ASP A 44 9.10 -20.34 4.37
CA ASP A 44 8.19 -20.87 3.38
C ASP A 44 7.08 -19.85 3.12
N PRO A 45 6.83 -19.46 1.86
CA PRO A 45 5.74 -18.53 1.53
C PRO A 45 4.35 -19.09 1.87
N ARG A 46 4.28 -20.34 2.29
CA ARG A 46 3.08 -21.05 2.78
C ARG A 46 2.92 -21.04 4.30
N GLN A 47 3.71 -20.29 5.04
CA GLN A 47 3.39 -20.06 6.45
C GLN A 47 2.00 -19.43 6.49
N PHE A 48 1.04 -20.26 6.81
CA PHE A 48 -0.37 -19.91 7.00
C PHE A 48 -0.42 -18.65 7.85
N GLN A 49 -0.82 -17.55 7.22
CA GLN A 49 -1.12 -16.35 7.96
C GLN A 49 -2.31 -16.73 8.84
N GLU A 50 -2.09 -16.83 10.12
CA GLU A 50 -3.15 -17.09 11.07
C GLU A 50 -4.27 -16.05 10.89
N LEU A 51 -5.51 -16.54 10.97
CA LEU A 51 -6.66 -15.65 10.96
C LEU A 51 -6.51 -14.65 12.10
N ARG A 52 -6.49 -13.37 11.77
CA ARG A 52 -6.42 -12.32 12.78
C ARG A 52 -7.71 -12.27 13.58
N SER A 53 -7.60 -12.46 14.89
CA SER A 53 -8.71 -12.33 15.84
C SER A 53 -9.12 -10.88 16.10
N ASP A 54 -8.24 -9.91 15.78
CA ASP A 54 -8.43 -8.49 16.06
C ASP A 54 -9.43 -7.79 15.12
N ILE A 55 -9.97 -8.53 14.14
CA ILE A 55 -10.87 -7.95 13.13
C ILE A 55 -12.31 -8.14 13.62
N PRO A 56 -13.09 -7.06 13.75
CA PRO A 56 -14.50 -7.16 14.12
C PRO A 56 -15.30 -7.93 13.06
N GLU A 57 -16.49 -8.40 13.44
CA GLU A 57 -17.40 -8.97 12.47
C GLU A 57 -17.85 -7.89 11.48
N ILE A 58 -17.51 -8.09 10.23
CA ILE A 58 -17.80 -7.14 9.15
C ILE A 58 -18.90 -7.71 8.27
N ARG A 59 -19.90 -6.89 7.96
CA ARG A 59 -21.01 -7.22 7.06
C ARG A 59 -21.02 -6.24 5.87
N PRO A 60 -21.57 -6.64 4.72
CA PRO A 60 -21.82 -5.70 3.62
C PRO A 60 -22.72 -4.56 4.11
N GLY A 61 -22.36 -3.33 3.75
CA GLY A 61 -23.10 -2.13 4.17
C GLY A 61 -22.52 -1.43 5.39
N ASP A 62 -21.66 -2.07 6.16
CA ASP A 62 -21.05 -1.43 7.32
C ASP A 62 -20.10 -0.30 6.92
N ASP A 63 -20.12 0.77 7.70
CA ASP A 63 -19.15 1.85 7.59
C ASP A 63 -17.93 1.52 8.44
N LEU A 64 -16.79 1.38 7.79
CA LEU A 64 -15.53 1.00 8.43
C LEU A 64 -14.51 2.12 8.37
N LYS A 65 -13.66 2.13 9.39
CA LYS A 65 -12.43 2.91 9.46
C LYS A 65 -11.26 1.95 9.47
N ILE A 66 -10.47 1.98 8.39
CA ILE A 66 -9.37 1.05 8.15
C ILE A 66 -8.06 1.81 8.27
N TYR A 67 -7.19 1.35 9.16
CA TYR A 67 -5.83 1.84 9.33
C TYR A 67 -4.90 0.92 8.53
N TYR A 68 -4.28 1.45 7.50
CA TYR A 68 -3.37 0.66 6.68
C TYR A 68 -2.03 1.36 6.52
N ARG A 69 -0.99 0.54 6.46
CA ARG A 69 0.38 0.98 6.31
C ARG A 69 0.70 1.20 4.84
N VAL A 70 1.27 2.35 4.55
CA VAL A 70 1.81 2.71 3.24
C VAL A 70 3.31 2.85 3.37
N ILE A 71 4.05 2.22 2.48
CA ILE A 71 5.51 2.29 2.43
C ILE A 71 5.85 3.10 1.16
N GLU A 72 6.41 4.28 1.35
CA GLU A 72 6.81 5.17 0.25
C GLU A 72 8.25 5.62 0.48
N ALA A 73 9.10 5.44 -0.51
CA ALA A 73 10.52 5.87 -0.45
C ALA A 73 11.25 5.45 0.84
N GLY A 74 11.00 4.23 1.34
CA GLY A 74 11.62 3.72 2.56
C GLY A 74 11.02 4.25 3.87
N LYS A 75 10.02 5.12 3.82
CA LYS A 75 9.30 5.60 5.00
C LYS A 75 7.95 4.91 5.11
N GLU A 76 7.62 4.48 6.32
CA GLU A 76 6.32 3.90 6.64
C GLU A 76 5.40 4.96 7.22
N ARG A 77 4.18 5.02 6.72
CA ARG A 77 3.12 5.86 7.29
C ARG A 77 1.81 5.12 7.38
N ILE A 78 1.01 5.45 8.38
CA ILE A 78 -0.33 4.92 8.54
C ILE A 78 -1.30 5.87 7.85
N GLN A 79 -2.11 5.32 6.95
CA GLN A 79 -3.23 6.05 6.34
C GLN A 79 -4.55 5.49 6.85
N ILE A 80 -5.53 6.38 6.98
CA ILE A 80 -6.87 6.02 7.39
C ILE A 80 -7.78 6.08 6.17
N TYR A 81 -8.54 5.00 5.95
CA TYR A 81 -9.54 4.94 4.91
C TYR A 81 -10.91 4.68 5.54
N GLU A 82 -11.80 5.67 5.47
CA GLU A 82 -13.17 5.55 5.96
C GLU A 82 -14.13 5.39 4.79
N GLY A 83 -15.02 4.42 4.88
CA GLY A 83 -16.03 4.20 3.84
C GLY A 83 -16.92 3.00 4.11
N THR A 84 -17.89 2.83 3.21
CA THR A 84 -18.90 1.78 3.29
C THR A 84 -18.45 0.52 2.55
N VAL A 85 -18.62 -0.65 3.15
CA VAL A 85 -18.35 -1.94 2.54
C VAL A 85 -19.40 -2.26 1.48
N ILE A 86 -19.00 -2.33 0.23
CA ILE A 86 -19.90 -2.66 -0.89
C ILE A 86 -19.91 -4.13 -1.25
N SER A 87 -18.83 -4.85 -1.03
CA SER A 87 -18.76 -6.29 -1.27
C SER A 87 -17.68 -6.95 -0.42
N MET A 88 -17.91 -8.22 -0.17
CA MET A 88 -16.95 -9.13 0.47
C MET A 88 -16.72 -10.31 -0.46
N LYS A 89 -15.48 -10.76 -0.56
CA LYS A 89 -15.08 -11.92 -1.35
C LYS A 89 -14.20 -12.83 -0.50
N ASN A 90 -14.19 -14.09 -0.87
CA ASN A 90 -13.42 -15.16 -0.26
C ASN A 90 -13.77 -15.39 1.23
N LEU A 91 -13.28 -16.49 1.76
CA LEU A 91 -13.44 -16.89 3.14
C LEU A 91 -12.06 -17.14 3.77
N GLY A 92 -12.02 -17.16 5.08
CA GLY A 92 -10.79 -17.45 5.82
C GLY A 92 -9.70 -16.42 5.57
N ILE A 93 -8.50 -16.90 5.33
CA ILE A 93 -7.28 -16.09 5.22
C ILE A 93 -7.31 -15.13 4.03
N SER A 94 -7.88 -15.56 2.90
CA SER A 94 -7.97 -14.76 1.67
C SER A 94 -9.15 -13.79 1.66
N LYS A 95 -9.81 -13.57 2.81
CA LYS A 95 -10.97 -12.68 2.90
C LYS A 95 -10.59 -11.24 2.52
N THR A 96 -11.29 -10.72 1.51
CA THR A 96 -11.11 -9.35 1.02
C THR A 96 -12.41 -8.57 1.09
N ILE A 97 -12.32 -7.29 1.38
CA ILE A 97 -13.45 -6.36 1.37
C ILE A 97 -13.20 -5.25 0.36
N THR A 98 -14.26 -4.84 -0.32
CA THR A 98 -14.24 -3.66 -1.17
C THR A 98 -14.95 -2.53 -0.45
N VAL A 99 -14.23 -1.46 -0.16
CA VAL A 99 -14.73 -0.30 0.56
C VAL A 99 -14.84 0.89 -0.38
N ARG A 100 -15.99 1.55 -0.35
CA ARG A 100 -16.29 2.74 -1.15
C ARG A 100 -16.28 3.97 -0.25
N LYS A 101 -15.47 4.93 -0.61
CA LYS A 101 -15.39 6.25 0.02
C LYS A 101 -15.84 7.31 -0.98
N ASN A 102 -16.58 8.30 -0.50
CA ASN A 102 -16.86 9.51 -1.27
C ASN A 102 -15.98 10.65 -0.74
N SER A 103 -15.04 11.09 -1.55
CA SER A 103 -14.14 12.20 -1.24
C SER A 103 -14.39 13.34 -2.22
N PHE A 104 -14.80 14.50 -1.73
CA PHE A 104 -15.01 15.70 -2.54
C PHE A 104 -15.90 15.46 -3.78
N GLY A 105 -16.96 14.67 -3.61
CA GLY A 105 -17.87 14.33 -4.71
C GLY A 105 -17.40 13.21 -5.63
N ILE A 106 -16.16 12.77 -5.51
CA ILE A 106 -15.59 11.65 -6.26
C ILE A 106 -15.66 10.39 -5.42
N ALA A 107 -16.27 9.35 -5.99
CA ALA A 107 -16.36 8.06 -5.33
C ALA A 107 -15.15 7.19 -5.67
N VAL A 108 -14.40 6.79 -4.66
CA VAL A 108 -13.23 5.92 -4.78
C VAL A 108 -13.51 4.58 -4.13
N GLU A 109 -13.18 3.50 -4.81
CA GLU A 109 -13.29 2.14 -4.29
C GLU A 109 -11.91 1.55 -4.11
N ARG A 110 -11.68 0.89 -2.99
CA ARG A 110 -10.43 0.19 -2.69
C ARG A 110 -10.71 -1.18 -2.12
N ILE A 111 -9.91 -2.15 -2.52
CA ILE A 111 -9.98 -3.53 -2.03
C ILE A 111 -8.92 -3.70 -0.94
N PHE A 112 -9.34 -4.21 0.21
CA PHE A 112 -8.46 -4.50 1.33
C PHE A 112 -8.49 -5.99 1.66
N PRO A 113 -7.35 -6.69 1.61
CA PRO A 113 -7.22 -8.03 2.18
C PRO A 113 -7.13 -7.89 3.71
N LEU A 114 -8.11 -8.44 4.43
CA LEU A 114 -8.25 -8.23 5.88
C LEU A 114 -7.07 -8.80 6.67
N ASN A 115 -6.58 -9.97 6.28
CA ASN A 115 -5.48 -10.63 6.99
C ASN A 115 -4.08 -10.17 6.54
N SER A 116 -3.99 -9.12 5.71
CA SER A 116 -2.71 -8.58 5.28
C SER A 116 -1.99 -7.85 6.43
N LYS A 117 -0.67 -8.00 6.48
CA LYS A 117 0.19 -7.25 7.40
C LYS A 117 0.14 -5.72 7.17
N LEU A 118 -0.31 -5.30 5.99
CA LEU A 118 -0.48 -3.88 5.68
C LEU A 118 -1.70 -3.27 6.38
N VAL A 119 -2.72 -4.06 6.69
CA VAL A 119 -3.89 -3.61 7.46
C VAL A 119 -3.54 -3.72 8.93
N GLN A 120 -3.43 -2.59 9.64
CA GLN A 120 -3.09 -2.60 11.06
C GLN A 120 -4.32 -2.83 11.93
N LYS A 121 -5.36 -2.02 11.73
CA LYS A 121 -6.59 -2.04 12.53
C LYS A 121 -7.79 -1.79 11.66
N VAL A 122 -8.90 -2.42 12.01
CA VAL A 122 -10.21 -2.19 11.39
C VAL A 122 -11.21 -1.90 12.50
N GLU A 123 -11.90 -0.79 12.38
CA GLU A 123 -12.96 -0.38 13.32
C GLU A 123 -14.28 -0.30 12.58
N ALA A 124 -15.32 -0.90 13.12
CA ALA A 124 -16.69 -0.72 12.65
C ALA A 124 -17.25 0.56 13.27
N LYS A 125 -17.61 1.52 12.44
CA LYS A 125 -18.17 2.80 12.86
C LYS A 125 -19.68 2.73 12.99
N LYS A 126 -20.32 2.07 12.03
CA LYS A 126 -21.78 1.93 11.95
C LYS A 126 -22.15 0.62 11.28
N HIS A 127 -23.17 -0.01 11.79
CA HIS A 127 -23.78 -1.17 11.16
C HIS A 127 -25.06 -0.75 10.43
N THR A 128 -25.24 -1.21 9.20
CA THR A 128 -26.39 -0.85 8.40
C THR A 128 -27.22 -2.06 7.97
N LYS A 129 -28.52 -1.86 7.81
CA LYS A 129 -29.44 -2.91 7.34
C LYS A 129 -29.44 -2.94 5.82
N VAL A 130 -28.96 -4.03 5.26
CA VAL A 130 -28.95 -4.27 3.81
C VAL A 130 -29.64 -5.58 3.47
N ARG A 131 -30.23 -5.65 2.27
CA ARG A 131 -30.94 -6.85 1.77
C ARG A 131 -30.12 -7.63 0.74
N ARG A 132 -28.96 -7.14 0.36
CA ARG A 132 -28.08 -7.74 -0.67
C ARG A 132 -26.67 -7.92 -0.13
N ALA A 133 -26.02 -9.01 -0.52
CA ALA A 133 -24.64 -9.28 -0.16
C ALA A 133 -23.62 -8.41 -0.94
N LYS A 134 -24.01 -7.92 -2.12
CA LYS A 134 -23.18 -7.05 -2.96
C LYS A 134 -23.95 -5.79 -3.31
N LEU A 135 -23.42 -4.63 -2.94
CA LEU A 135 -24.10 -3.34 -3.00
C LEU A 135 -23.64 -2.49 -4.20
N TYR A 136 -23.44 -3.12 -5.36
CA TYR A 136 -22.94 -2.43 -6.54
C TYR A 136 -23.88 -1.34 -7.08
N TYR A 137 -25.16 -1.40 -6.72
CA TYR A 137 -26.12 -0.35 -7.07
C TYR A 137 -25.75 1.02 -6.45
N LEU A 138 -25.00 1.05 -5.35
CA LEU A 138 -24.51 2.29 -4.74
C LEU A 138 -23.59 3.10 -5.69
N ARG A 139 -23.02 2.47 -6.70
CA ARG A 139 -22.21 3.14 -7.71
C ARG A 139 -23.01 4.14 -8.53
N LYS A 140 -24.26 3.82 -8.79
CA LYS A 140 -25.19 4.66 -9.58
C LYS A 140 -25.86 5.75 -8.73
N LEU A 141 -25.91 5.57 -7.41
CA LEU A 141 -26.58 6.48 -6.50
C LEU A 141 -25.64 7.57 -5.98
N LYS A 142 -26.14 8.79 -5.90
CA LYS A 142 -25.41 9.95 -5.37
C LYS A 142 -26.23 10.65 -4.26
N GLY A 143 -25.53 11.37 -3.38
CA GLY A 143 -26.14 12.19 -2.35
C GLY A 143 -26.99 11.41 -1.34
N LYS A 144 -28.18 11.87 -1.06
CA LYS A 144 -29.08 11.28 -0.05
C LYS A 144 -29.51 9.83 -0.37
N ALA A 145 -29.66 9.50 -1.67
CA ALA A 145 -30.07 8.17 -2.11
C ALA A 145 -29.02 7.07 -1.86
N SER A 146 -27.75 7.42 -1.68
CA SER A 146 -26.68 6.47 -1.36
C SER A 146 -26.54 6.18 0.14
N ARG A 147 -27.28 6.87 1.01
CA ARG A 147 -27.25 6.63 2.46
C ARG A 147 -28.01 5.38 2.81
N LEU A 148 -27.35 4.47 3.52
CA LEU A 148 -27.95 3.25 4.04
C LEU A 148 -28.61 3.52 5.40
N LYS A 149 -29.66 2.73 5.71
CA LYS A 149 -30.37 2.83 6.99
C LYS A 149 -29.54 2.16 8.07
N GLU A 150 -29.25 2.88 9.15
CA GLU A 150 -28.53 2.33 10.30
C GLU A 150 -29.39 1.30 11.05
N LEU A 151 -28.72 0.26 11.55
CA LEU A 151 -29.28 -0.65 12.55
C LEU A 151 -29.20 0.07 13.90
N ARG A 152 -30.34 0.29 14.51
CA ARG A 152 -30.45 0.74 15.91
C ARG A 152 -30.44 -0.47 16.82
#